data_2d148426fcb6bcbbebd0419e41a13e17
#
_entry.id   2d148426fcb6bcbbebd0419e41a13e17
#
_cell.length_a   1.000
_cell.length_b   1.000
_cell.length_c   1.000
_cell.angle_alpha   90.00
_cell.angle_beta   90.00
_cell.angle_gamma   90.00
#
_symmetry.space_group_name_H-M   'P 1'
#
loop_
_entity.id
_entity.type
_entity.pdbx_description
1 polymer ?
#
loop_
_entity_poly.entity_id
_entity_poly.type
_entity_poly.pdbx_seq_one_letter_code
_entity_poly.pdbx_strand_id
1 'polypeptide(L)'
;SDLTAAAGTDNPTLVADIMRTMTTNVDVMKEIVTADNDFVNNKPAMEEMAKDESYGDAVLGGQNPLAMFCAGADKIDLSNMSIYDQGCNEEFQNAMKNYFEGNASYDEALDLFYKAVVEKYPELSY
;
A
#
# COMPACT_ATOMS: atom_id res chain seq x y z
N SER A 1 -5.29 -0.84 2.06
CA SER A 1 -6.76 -0.97 2.05
C SER A 1 -7.33 -0.57 3.40
N ASP A 2 -8.51 0.07 3.40
CA ASP A 2 -9.18 0.50 4.62
C ASP A 2 -10.43 -0.35 4.88
N LEU A 3 -10.72 -0.60 6.15
CA LEU A 3 -11.98 -1.18 6.57
C LEU A 3 -12.94 -0.05 6.95
N THR A 4 -14.10 -0.01 6.30
CA THR A 4 -15.13 1.00 6.56
C THR A 4 -16.46 0.34 6.93
N ALA A 5 -17.24 1.02 7.75
CA ALA A 5 -18.57 0.58 8.13
C ALA A 5 -19.63 1.53 7.54
N ALA A 6 -20.73 0.98 7.03
CA ALA A 6 -21.86 1.78 6.59
C ALA A 6 -22.53 2.48 7.78
N ALA A 7 -22.78 3.78 7.67
CA ALA A 7 -23.40 4.57 8.74
C ALA A 7 -24.81 4.10 9.14
N GLY A 8 -25.52 3.42 8.23
CA GLY A 8 -26.86 2.88 8.45
C GLY A 8 -26.93 1.42 8.86
N THR A 9 -25.84 0.83 9.39
CA THR A 9 -25.84 -0.58 9.81
C THR A 9 -26.77 -0.80 11.01
N ASP A 10 -27.58 -1.84 10.95
CA ASP A 10 -28.41 -2.29 12.08
C ASP A 10 -27.62 -3.09 13.14
N ASN A 11 -26.34 -3.40 12.84
CA ASN A 11 -25.50 -4.24 13.68
C ASN A 11 -24.14 -3.59 14.02
N PRO A 12 -24.10 -2.39 14.61
CA PRO A 12 -22.84 -1.65 14.80
C PRO A 12 -21.84 -2.38 15.70
N THR A 13 -22.33 -3.10 16.71
CA THR A 13 -21.46 -3.88 17.62
C THR A 13 -20.78 -5.04 16.88
N LEU A 14 -21.52 -5.79 16.07
CA LEU A 14 -20.97 -6.89 15.29
C LEU A 14 -19.95 -6.39 14.26
N VAL A 15 -20.26 -5.29 13.58
CA VAL A 15 -19.33 -4.64 12.63
C VAL A 15 -18.04 -4.22 13.33
N ALA A 16 -18.14 -3.62 14.52
CA ALA A 16 -16.96 -3.24 15.31
C ALA A 16 -16.11 -4.45 15.72
N ASP A 17 -16.75 -5.57 16.07
CA ASP A 17 -16.05 -6.81 16.43
C ASP A 17 -15.34 -7.45 15.21
N ILE A 18 -15.98 -7.44 14.05
CA ILE A 18 -15.37 -7.88 12.80
C ILE A 18 -14.15 -7.00 12.47
N MET A 19 -14.30 -5.68 12.50
CA MET A 19 -13.21 -4.75 12.22
C MET A 19 -12.03 -4.94 13.19
N ARG A 20 -12.32 -5.11 14.48
CA ARG A 20 -11.31 -5.39 15.49
C ARG A 20 -10.58 -6.71 15.20
N THR A 21 -11.30 -7.78 14.94
CA THR A 21 -10.73 -9.09 14.64
C THR A 21 -9.82 -9.02 13.40
N MET A 22 -10.29 -8.39 12.32
CA MET A 22 -9.56 -8.26 11.06
C MET A 22 -8.38 -7.28 11.12
N THR A 23 -8.18 -6.56 12.22
CA THR A 23 -7.06 -5.61 12.32
C THR A 23 -6.10 -5.93 13.47
N THR A 24 -6.57 -6.63 14.51
CA THR A 24 -5.78 -6.85 15.73
C THR A 24 -5.52 -8.31 16.07
N ASN A 25 -6.26 -9.25 15.48
CA ASN A 25 -6.01 -10.67 15.73
C ASN A 25 -4.80 -11.13 14.92
N VAL A 26 -3.72 -11.51 15.62
CA VAL A 26 -2.44 -11.88 15.01
C VAL A 26 -2.57 -13.09 14.09
N ASP A 27 -3.34 -14.11 14.49
CA ASP A 27 -3.51 -15.33 13.71
C ASP A 27 -4.26 -15.06 12.40
N VAL A 28 -5.35 -14.28 12.47
CA VAL A 28 -6.11 -13.85 11.28
C VAL A 28 -5.23 -13.02 10.35
N MET A 29 -4.40 -12.13 10.89
CA MET A 29 -3.47 -11.33 10.08
C MET A 29 -2.44 -12.19 9.36
N LYS A 30 -1.89 -13.20 10.03
CA LYS A 30 -0.96 -14.17 9.41
C LYS A 30 -1.63 -15.00 8.32
N GLU A 31 -2.88 -15.42 8.51
CA GLU A 31 -3.65 -16.12 7.48
C GLU A 31 -3.83 -15.25 6.22
N ILE A 32 -4.17 -13.97 6.38
CA ILE A 32 -4.30 -13.01 5.26
C ILE A 32 -2.97 -12.87 4.52
N VAL A 33 -1.86 -12.65 5.23
CA VAL A 33 -0.54 -12.54 4.61
C VAL A 33 -0.18 -13.80 3.82
N THR A 34 -0.47 -14.97 4.37
CA THR A 34 -0.14 -16.25 3.73
C THR A 34 -1.03 -16.50 2.49
N ALA A 35 -2.31 -16.14 2.56
CA ALA A 35 -3.24 -16.36 1.47
C ALA A 35 -3.01 -15.43 0.27
N ASP A 36 -2.67 -14.16 0.56
CA ASP A 36 -2.64 -13.10 -0.45
C ASP A 36 -1.20 -12.65 -0.82
N ASN A 37 -0.17 -13.21 -0.17
CA ASN A 37 1.23 -12.74 -0.27
C ASN A 37 1.35 -11.23 -0.03
N ASP A 38 0.63 -10.71 0.96
CA ASP A 38 0.53 -9.28 1.24
C ASP A 38 1.26 -8.89 2.53
N PHE A 39 1.24 -7.61 2.86
CA PHE A 39 1.75 -7.03 4.09
C PHE A 39 0.59 -6.34 4.82
N VAL A 40 0.31 -6.75 6.06
CA VAL A 40 -0.79 -6.21 6.85
C VAL A 40 -0.31 -5.17 7.86
N ASN A 41 -1.18 -4.21 8.18
CA ASN A 41 -0.90 -3.18 9.18
C ASN A 41 -1.09 -3.72 10.61
N ASN A 42 -0.36 -4.79 10.93
CA ASN A 42 -0.30 -5.39 12.26
C ASN A 42 1.16 -5.77 12.57
N LYS A 43 1.84 -4.91 13.31
CA LYS A 43 3.27 -5.06 13.58
C LYS A 43 3.63 -6.40 14.24
N PRO A 44 2.95 -6.86 15.31
CA PRO A 44 3.22 -8.17 15.90
C PRO A 44 3.16 -9.33 14.90
N ALA A 45 2.10 -9.39 14.08
CA ALA A 45 1.96 -10.44 13.07
C ALA A 45 3.11 -10.41 12.05
N MET A 46 3.47 -9.23 11.57
CA MET A 46 4.54 -9.08 10.59
C MET A 46 5.91 -9.42 11.16
N GLU A 47 6.21 -9.01 12.39
CA GLU A 47 7.47 -9.34 13.07
C GLU A 47 7.61 -10.83 13.38
N GLU A 48 6.52 -11.52 13.67
CA GLU A 48 6.53 -12.97 13.87
C GLU A 48 6.78 -13.69 12.53
N MET A 49 6.03 -13.34 11.48
CA MET A 49 6.19 -13.95 10.16
C MET A 49 7.55 -13.61 9.52
N ALA A 50 8.11 -12.44 9.81
CA ALA A 50 9.45 -12.09 9.35
C ALA A 50 10.56 -13.02 9.89
N LYS A 51 10.31 -13.68 11.01
CA LYS A 51 11.23 -14.65 11.64
C LYS A 51 10.91 -16.11 11.26
N ASP A 52 9.81 -16.34 10.56
CA ASP A 52 9.41 -17.68 10.14
C ASP A 52 10.23 -18.12 8.92
N GLU A 53 11.15 -19.05 9.14
CA GLU A 53 12.01 -19.60 8.07
C GLU A 53 11.23 -20.47 7.07
N SER A 54 10.02 -20.90 7.43
CA SER A 54 9.15 -21.68 6.54
C SER A 54 8.33 -20.81 5.56
N TYR A 55 8.20 -19.51 5.85
CA TYR A 55 7.50 -18.57 5.00
C TYR A 55 8.43 -17.98 3.93
N GLY A 56 8.00 -18.01 2.68
CA GLY A 56 8.75 -17.42 1.57
C GLY A 56 7.87 -17.23 0.34
N ASP A 57 8.20 -16.22 -0.44
CA ASP A 57 7.51 -15.93 -1.70
C ASP A 57 8.16 -16.69 -2.86
N ALA A 58 7.35 -17.46 -3.58
CA ALA A 58 7.81 -18.24 -4.73
C ALA A 58 8.35 -17.37 -5.88
N VAL A 59 7.81 -16.18 -6.07
CA VAL A 59 8.27 -15.20 -7.08
C VAL A 59 9.66 -14.67 -6.73
N LEU A 60 9.98 -14.58 -5.44
CA LEU A 60 11.28 -14.16 -4.93
C LEU A 60 12.24 -15.35 -4.71
N GLY A 61 11.97 -16.50 -5.32
CA GLY A 61 12.81 -17.68 -5.18
C GLY A 61 12.79 -18.29 -3.77
N GLY A 62 11.72 -18.13 -3.03
CA GLY A 62 11.54 -18.63 -1.68
C GLY A 62 12.08 -17.71 -0.57
N GLN A 63 12.52 -16.51 -0.89
CA GLN A 63 12.93 -15.53 0.10
C GLN A 63 11.75 -15.00 0.90
N ASN A 64 11.94 -14.75 2.21
CA ASN A 64 10.99 -14.07 3.05
C ASN A 64 11.25 -12.56 3.01
N PRO A 65 10.40 -11.74 2.34
CA PRO A 65 10.61 -10.29 2.21
C PRO A 65 10.17 -9.49 3.44
N LEU A 66 9.46 -10.11 4.40
CA LEU A 66 8.77 -9.41 5.47
C LEU A 66 9.71 -8.67 6.42
N ALA A 67 10.91 -9.18 6.66
CA ALA A 67 11.91 -8.49 7.49
C ALA A 67 12.31 -7.13 6.87
N MET A 68 12.47 -7.09 5.55
CA MET A 68 12.75 -5.85 4.81
C MET A 68 11.56 -4.88 4.86
N PHE A 69 10.35 -5.39 4.68
CA PHE A 69 9.13 -4.58 4.76
C PHE A 69 8.90 -4.01 6.16
N CYS A 70 9.12 -4.79 7.24
CA CYS A 70 9.06 -4.29 8.61
C CYS A 70 10.07 -3.15 8.84
N ALA A 71 11.31 -3.33 8.39
CA ALA A 71 12.34 -2.29 8.50
C ALA A 71 12.01 -1.03 7.68
N GLY A 72 11.32 -1.18 6.56
CA GLY A 72 10.79 -0.07 5.76
C GLY A 72 9.65 0.63 6.46
N ALA A 73 8.69 -0.12 7.00
CA ALA A 73 7.52 0.41 7.70
C ALA A 73 7.92 1.28 8.91
N ASP A 74 8.95 0.86 9.67
CA ASP A 74 9.47 1.63 10.81
C ASP A 74 10.10 2.99 10.42
N LYS A 75 10.38 3.20 9.13
CA LYS A 75 10.97 4.43 8.59
C LYS A 75 9.95 5.34 7.88
N ILE A 76 8.69 4.92 7.80
CA ILE A 76 7.65 5.73 7.16
C ILE A 76 7.46 7.01 7.98
N ASP A 77 7.63 8.15 7.31
CA ASP A 77 7.37 9.48 7.85
C ASP A 77 6.23 10.12 7.06
N LEU A 78 5.12 10.40 7.74
CA LEU A 78 3.92 10.98 7.16
C LEU A 78 3.89 12.51 7.26
N SER A 79 4.97 13.16 7.73
CA SER A 79 5.04 14.62 7.92
C SER A 79 4.83 15.42 6.63
N ASN A 80 5.13 14.81 5.47
CA ASN A 80 4.99 15.42 4.15
C ASN A 80 3.71 15.01 3.40
N MET A 81 2.79 14.31 4.07
CA MET A 81 1.51 13.95 3.45
C MET A 81 0.72 15.19 3.05
N SER A 82 0.12 15.14 1.87
CA SER A 82 -0.73 16.19 1.33
C SER A 82 -2.04 15.64 0.75
N ILE A 83 -3.00 16.53 0.53
CA ILE A 83 -4.27 16.18 -0.14
C ILE A 83 -4.07 15.82 -1.62
N TYR A 84 -2.90 16.09 -2.19
CA TYR A 84 -2.56 15.86 -3.59
C TYR A 84 -1.93 14.49 -3.83
N ASP A 85 -1.46 13.78 -2.79
CA ASP A 85 -0.64 12.57 -2.92
C ASP A 85 -1.30 11.49 -3.76
N GLN A 86 -2.58 11.20 -3.51
CA GLN A 86 -3.30 10.19 -4.28
C GLN A 86 -3.39 10.57 -5.75
N GLY A 87 -3.81 11.80 -6.05
CA GLY A 87 -3.94 12.26 -7.42
C GLY A 87 -2.60 12.36 -8.15
N CYS A 88 -1.55 12.82 -7.47
CA CYS A 88 -0.19 12.83 -8.03
C CYS A 88 0.30 11.41 -8.33
N ASN A 89 0.04 10.45 -7.44
CA ASN A 89 0.40 9.05 -7.67
C ASN A 89 -0.33 8.43 -8.88
N GLU A 90 -1.62 8.74 -9.04
CA GLU A 90 -2.40 8.29 -10.19
C GLU A 90 -1.83 8.86 -11.51
N GLU A 91 -1.55 10.17 -11.56
CA GLU A 91 -0.99 10.80 -12.76
C GLU A 91 0.44 10.30 -13.06
N PHE A 92 1.24 10.04 -12.02
CA PHE A 92 2.57 9.44 -12.18
C PHE A 92 2.49 8.04 -12.81
N GLN A 93 1.60 7.18 -12.30
CA GLN A 93 1.42 5.83 -12.84
C GLN A 93 0.95 5.88 -14.31
N ASN A 94 0.00 6.75 -14.62
CA ASN A 94 -0.52 6.93 -15.98
C ASN A 94 0.57 7.40 -16.95
N ALA A 95 1.38 8.37 -16.56
CA ALA A 95 2.47 8.88 -17.39
C ALA A 95 3.58 7.84 -17.57
N MET A 96 4.00 7.17 -16.48
CA MET A 96 5.07 6.17 -16.51
C MET A 96 4.69 4.91 -17.29
N LYS A 97 3.42 4.60 -17.45
CA LYS A 97 2.96 3.52 -18.32
C LYS A 97 3.52 3.67 -19.73
N ASN A 98 3.54 4.88 -20.28
CA ASN A 98 4.09 5.12 -21.63
C ASN A 98 5.58 4.77 -21.70
N TYR A 99 6.36 5.08 -20.67
CA TYR A 99 7.77 4.69 -20.58
C TYR A 99 7.94 3.16 -20.51
N PHE A 100 7.19 2.48 -19.65
CA PHE A 100 7.28 1.02 -19.50
C PHE A 100 6.83 0.26 -20.75
N GLU A 101 5.90 0.80 -21.51
CA GLU A 101 5.45 0.25 -22.79
C GLU A 101 6.39 0.60 -23.97
N GLY A 102 7.42 1.42 -23.75
CA GLY A 102 8.37 1.86 -24.78
C GLY A 102 7.82 2.91 -25.73
N ASN A 103 6.72 3.58 -25.38
CA ASN A 103 6.07 4.62 -26.18
C ASN A 103 6.63 6.02 -25.92
N ALA A 104 7.39 6.22 -24.85
CA ALA A 104 8.04 7.47 -24.48
C ALA A 104 9.37 7.20 -23.77
N SER A 105 10.30 8.16 -23.82
CA SER A 105 11.46 8.17 -22.94
C SER A 105 11.06 8.48 -21.50
N TYR A 106 11.96 8.23 -20.55
CA TYR A 106 11.74 8.57 -19.14
C TYR A 106 11.45 10.06 -18.94
N ASP A 107 12.24 10.94 -19.61
CA ASP A 107 12.08 12.39 -19.50
C ASP A 107 10.74 12.88 -20.08
N GLU A 108 10.31 12.31 -21.21
CA GLU A 108 8.98 12.60 -21.78
C GLU A 108 7.85 12.14 -20.86
N ALA A 109 7.98 10.99 -20.23
CA ALA A 109 6.99 10.50 -19.27
C ALA A 109 6.93 11.39 -18.01
N LEU A 110 8.07 11.87 -17.49
CA LEU A 110 8.09 12.85 -16.40
C LEU A 110 7.45 14.19 -16.79
N ASP A 111 7.72 14.70 -17.98
CA ASP A 111 7.11 15.93 -18.47
C ASP A 111 5.58 15.79 -18.60
N LEU A 112 5.09 14.64 -19.08
CA LEU A 112 3.67 14.31 -19.10
C LEU A 112 3.06 14.29 -17.69
N PHE A 113 3.77 13.68 -16.73
CA PHE A 113 3.33 13.66 -15.33
C PHE A 113 3.19 15.07 -14.75
N TYR A 114 4.21 15.91 -14.89
CA TYR A 114 4.17 17.27 -14.36
C TYR A 114 3.05 18.10 -14.97
N LYS A 115 2.83 18.00 -16.28
CA LYS A 115 1.73 18.68 -16.98
C LYS A 115 0.37 18.21 -16.48
N ALA A 116 0.17 16.89 -16.33
CA ALA A 116 -1.08 16.32 -15.83
C ALA A 116 -1.38 16.77 -14.39
N VAL A 117 -0.36 16.82 -13.53
CA VAL A 117 -0.52 17.29 -12.15
C VAL A 117 -0.94 18.76 -12.09
N VAL A 118 -0.31 19.65 -12.85
CA VAL A 118 -0.67 21.07 -12.86
C VAL A 118 -2.02 21.33 -13.54
N GLU A 119 -2.40 20.51 -14.52
CA GLU A 119 -3.73 20.57 -15.12
C GLU A 119 -4.82 20.17 -14.09
N LYS A 120 -4.55 19.11 -13.33
CA LYS A 120 -5.47 18.62 -12.29
C LYS A 120 -5.52 19.53 -11.05
N TYR A 121 -4.39 20.10 -10.68
CA TYR A 121 -4.19 20.95 -9.50
C TYR A 121 -3.48 22.25 -9.89
N PRO A 122 -4.20 23.25 -10.41
CA PRO A 122 -3.62 24.49 -10.92
C PRO A 122 -2.85 25.35 -9.91
N GLU A 123 -3.05 25.09 -8.62
CA GLU A 123 -2.31 25.71 -7.51
C GLU A 123 -0.90 25.14 -7.32
N LEU A 124 -0.58 23.99 -7.92
CA LEU A 124 0.75 23.40 -7.90
C LEU A 124 1.62 23.94 -9.04
N SER A 125 2.92 23.91 -8.87
CA SER A 125 3.91 24.28 -9.86
C SER A 125 5.12 23.34 -9.81
N TYR A 126 5.84 23.21 -10.92
CA TYR A 126 7.07 22.41 -11.05
C TYR A 126 8.18 23.21 -11.74
#